data_38bae57ef41eb7137abb930e473fb9eb
#
_entry.id   38bae57ef41eb7137abb930e473fb9eb
#
_cell.length_a   1.000
_cell.length_b   1.000
_cell.length_c   1.000
_cell.angle_alpha   90.00
_cell.angle_beta   90.00
_cell.angle_gamma   90.00
#
_symmetry.space_group_name_H-M   'P 1'
#
loop_
_entity.id
_entity.type
_entity.pdbx_description
1 polymer ?
#
loop_
_entity_poly.entity_id
_entity_poly.type
_entity_poly.pdbx_seq_one_letter_code
_entity_poly.pdbx_strand_id
1 'polypeptide(L)'
;TSDDDEAFMILCPKNSEADDVERLVARLGEGVHAGRPVLLVNPELVNMGVTGYGMAGRRIRDRINSAFQTVYYLRTLEWGALTRRYGRGYSLWQEEAGEEGGYAWVKNYDFEPAYEDMLEDYELANGLTTKSETPGFLNAIADLVNGMQRL
;
A
#
# COMPACT_ATOMS: atom_id res chain seq x y z
N THR A 1 -7.93 -18.84 -21.55
CA THR A 1 -7.88 -19.80 -20.43
C THR A 1 -8.28 -21.17 -20.93
N SER A 2 -7.54 -22.20 -20.54
CA SER A 2 -7.83 -23.61 -20.80
C SER A 2 -8.52 -24.22 -19.60
N ASP A 3 -9.34 -25.27 -19.83
CA ASP A 3 -9.97 -26.02 -18.72
C ASP A 3 -8.94 -26.71 -17.82
N ASP A 4 -7.72 -26.91 -18.32
CA ASP A 4 -6.60 -27.54 -17.58
C ASP A 4 -5.77 -26.53 -16.77
N ASP A 5 -6.03 -25.21 -16.89
CA ASP A 5 -5.28 -24.19 -16.14
C ASP A 5 -5.51 -24.36 -14.63
N GLU A 6 -4.46 -24.54 -13.84
CA GLU A 6 -4.52 -24.75 -12.38
C GLU A 6 -4.51 -23.46 -11.57
N ALA A 7 -4.02 -22.36 -12.14
CA ALA A 7 -3.93 -21.04 -11.52
C ALA A 7 -3.97 -19.95 -12.58
N PHE A 8 -4.36 -18.74 -12.17
CA PHE A 8 -4.44 -17.59 -13.06
C PHE A 8 -3.61 -16.43 -12.49
N MET A 9 -2.90 -15.73 -13.37
CA MET A 9 -2.11 -14.58 -12.99
C MET A 9 -2.48 -13.39 -13.88
N ILE A 10 -2.90 -12.28 -13.25
CA ILE A 10 -3.22 -11.01 -13.90
C ILE A 10 -2.08 -10.05 -13.57
N LEU A 11 -1.34 -9.62 -14.59
CA LEU A 11 -0.12 -8.83 -14.43
C LEU A 11 -0.39 -7.36 -14.71
N CYS A 12 -0.01 -6.50 -13.78
CA CYS A 12 0.04 -5.04 -13.91
C CYS A 12 -1.23 -4.42 -14.53
N PRO A 13 -2.45 -4.83 -14.13
CA PRO A 13 -3.65 -4.23 -14.70
C PRO A 13 -3.74 -2.76 -14.33
N LYS A 14 -4.13 -1.95 -15.30
CA LYS A 14 -4.28 -0.50 -15.16
C LYS A 14 -5.69 -0.11 -14.72
N ASN A 15 -5.85 1.10 -14.23
CA ASN A 15 -7.14 1.68 -13.87
C ASN A 15 -8.20 1.57 -14.98
N SER A 16 -7.79 1.73 -16.24
CA SER A 16 -8.68 1.61 -17.42
C SER A 16 -9.19 0.19 -17.65
N GLU A 17 -8.54 -0.81 -17.08
CA GLU A 17 -8.86 -2.24 -17.25
C GLU A 17 -9.62 -2.81 -16.04
N ALA A 18 -9.96 -1.97 -15.06
CA ALA A 18 -10.58 -2.42 -13.81
C ALA A 18 -11.90 -3.19 -14.02
N ASP A 19 -12.74 -2.74 -14.96
CA ASP A 19 -13.99 -3.43 -15.33
C ASP A 19 -13.72 -4.82 -15.93
N ASP A 20 -12.66 -4.94 -16.74
CA ASP A 20 -12.27 -6.21 -17.36
C ASP A 20 -11.70 -7.16 -16.32
N VAL A 21 -10.90 -6.65 -15.39
CA VAL A 21 -10.39 -7.43 -14.24
C VAL A 21 -11.54 -7.96 -13.40
N GLU A 22 -12.51 -7.11 -13.04
CA GLU A 22 -13.68 -7.54 -12.27
C GLU A 22 -14.47 -8.65 -12.98
N ARG A 23 -14.75 -8.47 -14.27
CA ARG A 23 -15.46 -9.48 -15.09
C ARG A 23 -14.68 -10.79 -15.20
N LEU A 24 -13.34 -10.69 -15.39
CA LEU A 24 -12.49 -11.87 -15.48
C LEU A 24 -12.48 -12.64 -14.15
N VAL A 25 -12.29 -11.94 -13.03
CA VAL A 25 -12.29 -12.55 -11.68
C VAL A 25 -13.62 -13.22 -11.39
N ALA A 26 -14.75 -12.57 -11.71
CA ALA A 26 -16.07 -13.17 -11.55
C ALA A 26 -16.23 -14.46 -12.37
N ARG A 27 -15.80 -14.48 -13.62
CA ARG A 27 -15.83 -15.67 -14.49
C ARG A 27 -14.92 -16.79 -13.99
N LEU A 28 -13.75 -16.47 -13.46
CA LEU A 28 -12.82 -17.44 -12.88
C LEU A 28 -13.32 -18.02 -11.54
N GLY A 29 -14.22 -17.32 -10.86
CA GLY A 29 -14.90 -17.80 -9.66
C GLY A 29 -16.01 -18.82 -9.93
N GLU A 30 -16.35 -19.06 -11.20
CA GLU A 30 -17.46 -19.91 -11.61
C GLU A 30 -17.01 -21.05 -12.52
N GLY A 31 -17.88 -22.07 -12.65
CA GLY A 31 -17.69 -23.18 -13.58
C GLY A 31 -16.46 -24.04 -13.29
N VAL A 32 -15.77 -24.47 -14.34
CA VAL A 32 -14.60 -25.37 -14.27
C VAL A 32 -13.38 -24.75 -13.58
N HIS A 33 -13.34 -23.43 -13.46
CA HIS A 33 -12.23 -22.70 -12.84
C HIS A 33 -12.50 -22.37 -11.36
N ALA A 34 -13.68 -22.64 -10.84
CA ALA A 34 -14.06 -22.32 -9.47
C ALA A 34 -13.08 -22.94 -8.45
N GLY A 35 -12.65 -22.13 -7.50
CA GLY A 35 -11.72 -22.56 -6.45
C GLY A 35 -10.24 -22.58 -6.85
N ARG A 36 -9.90 -22.27 -8.10
CA ARG A 36 -8.50 -22.14 -8.53
C ARG A 36 -7.93 -20.78 -8.10
N PRO A 37 -6.65 -20.71 -7.70
CA PRO A 37 -6.05 -19.48 -7.25
C PRO A 37 -5.94 -18.46 -8.38
N VAL A 38 -6.31 -17.22 -8.07
CA VAL A 38 -6.12 -16.05 -8.94
C VAL A 38 -5.14 -15.09 -8.27
N LEU A 39 -4.03 -14.79 -8.92
CA LEU A 39 -3.02 -13.85 -8.45
C LEU A 39 -3.13 -12.53 -9.21
N LEU A 40 -3.22 -11.44 -8.46
CA LEU A 40 -3.17 -10.08 -9.00
C LEU A 40 -1.80 -9.49 -8.66
N VAL A 41 -0.97 -9.21 -9.67
CA VAL A 41 0.41 -8.76 -9.51
C VAL A 41 0.54 -7.29 -9.93
N ASN A 42 1.07 -6.46 -9.03
CA ASN A 42 1.32 -5.03 -9.24
C ASN A 42 0.15 -4.27 -9.89
N PRO A 43 -1.07 -4.32 -9.32
CA PRO A 43 -2.21 -3.62 -9.89
C PRO A 43 -2.05 -2.11 -9.72
N GLU A 44 -2.20 -1.35 -10.80
CA GLU A 44 -2.19 0.12 -10.80
C GLU A 44 -3.61 0.69 -10.57
N LEU A 45 -4.32 0.19 -9.53
CA LEU A 45 -5.69 0.57 -9.23
C LEU A 45 -5.80 1.71 -8.20
N VAL A 46 -4.69 2.13 -7.61
CA VAL A 46 -4.64 3.11 -6.49
C VAL A 46 -5.23 4.46 -6.89
N ASN A 47 -4.94 4.93 -8.10
CA ASN A 47 -5.37 6.25 -8.56
C ASN A 47 -6.89 6.37 -8.83
N MET A 48 -7.64 5.27 -8.85
CA MET A 48 -9.10 5.29 -9.01
C MET A 48 -9.83 6.01 -7.86
N GLY A 49 -9.18 6.22 -6.72
CA GLY A 49 -9.73 6.94 -5.57
C GLY A 49 -9.63 8.47 -5.66
N VAL A 50 -8.71 9.01 -6.47
CA VAL A 50 -8.29 10.42 -6.40
C VAL A 50 -8.73 11.23 -7.63
N THR A 51 -8.76 10.67 -8.82
CA THR A 51 -8.98 11.44 -10.05
C THR A 51 -10.02 10.83 -10.98
N GLY A 52 -11.10 11.57 -11.25
CA GLY A 52 -11.92 11.44 -12.46
C GLY A 52 -12.84 10.21 -12.62
N TYR A 53 -12.59 9.14 -11.89
CA TYR A 53 -13.35 7.89 -12.04
C TYR A 53 -14.74 7.90 -11.35
N GLY A 54 -15.05 8.94 -10.60
CA GLY A 54 -16.33 9.09 -9.93
C GLY A 54 -16.63 7.97 -8.91
N MET A 55 -17.90 7.91 -8.47
CA MET A 55 -18.34 6.90 -7.49
C MET A 55 -18.34 5.47 -8.06
N ALA A 56 -18.57 5.30 -9.36
CA ALA A 56 -18.58 4.00 -10.02
C ALA A 56 -17.18 3.36 -9.99
N GLY A 57 -16.14 4.10 -10.37
CA GLY A 57 -14.77 3.60 -10.34
C GLY A 57 -14.29 3.24 -8.93
N ARG A 58 -14.67 4.02 -7.90
CA ARG A 58 -14.35 3.69 -6.51
C ARG A 58 -14.99 2.37 -6.07
N ARG A 59 -16.26 2.13 -6.45
CA ARG A 59 -16.96 0.88 -6.14
C ARG A 59 -16.31 -0.34 -6.79
N ILE A 60 -15.85 -0.21 -8.04
CA ILE A 60 -15.14 -1.28 -8.75
C ILE A 60 -13.83 -1.60 -8.02
N ARG A 61 -13.03 -0.57 -7.74
CA ARG A 61 -11.78 -0.75 -6.96
C ARG A 61 -12.04 -1.43 -5.62
N ASP A 62 -13.05 -0.99 -4.88
CA ASP A 62 -13.36 -1.54 -3.55
C ASP A 62 -13.81 -2.99 -3.65
N ARG A 63 -14.56 -3.38 -4.69
CA ARG A 63 -14.91 -4.78 -4.95
C ARG A 63 -13.69 -5.64 -5.29
N ILE A 64 -12.81 -5.15 -6.17
CA ILE A 64 -11.55 -5.85 -6.50
C ILE A 64 -10.71 -6.01 -5.24
N ASN A 65 -10.47 -4.94 -4.48
CA ASN A 65 -9.66 -4.99 -3.27
C ASN A 65 -10.25 -5.92 -2.20
N SER A 66 -11.58 -6.01 -2.08
CA SER A 66 -12.24 -6.91 -1.14
C SER A 66 -12.21 -8.39 -1.57
N ALA A 67 -12.06 -8.65 -2.87
CA ALA A 67 -11.94 -10.00 -3.42
C ALA A 67 -10.53 -10.59 -3.29
N PHE A 68 -9.51 -9.75 -3.05
CA PHE A 68 -8.12 -10.16 -2.96
C PHE A 68 -7.54 -9.89 -1.59
N GLN A 69 -6.67 -10.80 -1.15
CA GLN A 69 -5.86 -10.61 0.04
C GLN A 69 -4.42 -10.28 -0.35
N THR A 70 -3.89 -9.19 0.19
CA THR A 70 -2.49 -8.84 -0.03
C THR A 70 -1.58 -9.87 0.64
N VAL A 71 -0.89 -10.67 -0.15
CA VAL A 71 0.04 -11.70 0.31
C VAL A 71 1.48 -11.20 0.39
N TYR A 72 1.83 -10.26 -0.47
CA TYR A 72 3.13 -9.60 -0.51
C TYR A 72 2.97 -8.14 -0.92
N TYR A 73 3.75 -7.26 -0.29
CA TYR A 73 3.79 -5.83 -0.60
C TYR A 73 5.23 -5.35 -0.51
N LEU A 74 5.66 -4.57 -1.47
CA LEU A 74 6.94 -3.87 -1.49
C LEU A 74 6.72 -2.45 -2.02
N ARG A 75 7.08 -1.46 -1.22
CA ARG A 75 7.17 -0.06 -1.60
C ARG A 75 8.57 0.42 -1.35
N THR A 76 9.26 0.86 -2.39
CA THR A 76 10.57 1.48 -2.28
C THR A 76 10.44 2.93 -1.82
N LEU A 77 11.36 3.37 -0.97
CA LEU A 77 11.50 4.72 -0.47
C LEU A 77 12.88 5.24 -0.90
N GLU A 78 13.10 6.54 -0.88
CA GLU A 78 14.42 7.13 -1.23
C GLU A 78 15.55 6.67 -0.30
N TRP A 79 15.21 6.25 0.91
CA TRP A 79 16.13 5.86 1.97
C TRP A 79 15.91 4.43 2.49
N GLY A 80 15.02 3.66 1.85
CA GLY A 80 14.72 2.31 2.32
C GLY A 80 13.56 1.64 1.61
N ALA A 81 12.82 0.81 2.34
CA ALA A 81 11.69 0.08 1.82
C ALA A 81 10.65 -0.26 2.90
N LEU A 82 9.38 -0.27 2.52
CA LEU A 82 8.29 -0.85 3.30
C LEU A 82 7.89 -2.18 2.69
N THR A 83 7.87 -3.24 3.50
CA THR A 83 7.50 -4.59 3.05
C THR A 83 6.35 -5.14 3.88
N ARG A 84 5.56 -6.03 3.28
CA ARG A 84 4.60 -6.87 3.99
C ARG A 84 4.62 -8.28 3.43
N ARG A 85 4.44 -9.28 4.30
CA ARG A 85 4.22 -10.68 3.95
C ARG A 85 2.93 -11.18 4.60
N TYR A 86 2.28 -12.12 3.94
CA TYR A 86 1.07 -12.75 4.48
C TYR A 86 1.25 -13.21 5.93
N GLY A 87 0.24 -12.94 6.76
CA GLY A 87 0.26 -13.29 8.19
C GLY A 87 1.13 -12.40 9.08
N ARG A 88 1.75 -11.34 8.51
CA ARG A 88 2.52 -10.34 9.25
C ARG A 88 2.07 -8.93 8.90
N GLY A 89 2.37 -7.96 9.79
CA GLY A 89 2.21 -6.54 9.53
C GLY A 89 3.22 -6.00 8.51
N TYR A 90 3.34 -4.70 8.46
CA TYR A 90 4.32 -4.01 7.64
C TYR A 90 5.65 -3.88 8.38
N SER A 91 6.77 -4.00 7.67
CA SER A 91 8.12 -3.81 8.19
C SER A 91 8.81 -2.70 7.40
N LEU A 92 9.30 -1.71 8.13
CA LEU A 92 10.09 -0.61 7.59
C LEU A 92 11.58 -0.97 7.67
N TRP A 93 12.28 -0.75 6.58
CA TRP A 93 13.70 -1.01 6.42
C TRP A 93 14.39 0.26 5.93
N GLN A 94 15.55 0.56 6.44
CA GLN A 94 16.44 1.60 5.90
C GLN A 94 17.59 0.96 5.12
N GLU A 95 18.04 1.64 4.08
CA GLU A 95 19.22 1.25 3.33
C GLU A 95 20.47 1.56 4.18
N GLU A 96 21.37 0.59 4.30
CA GLU A 96 22.66 0.77 4.97
C GLU A 96 23.72 1.23 3.98
N ALA A 97 24.48 2.26 4.36
CA ALA A 97 25.63 2.70 3.58
C ALA A 97 26.75 1.66 3.70
N GLY A 98 26.99 0.89 2.63
CA GLY A 98 28.04 -0.10 2.57
C GLY A 98 28.31 -0.57 1.14
N GLU A 99 29.45 -1.25 0.94
CA GLU A 99 29.88 -1.71 -0.40
C GLU A 99 28.94 -2.75 -1.03
N GLU A 100 28.14 -3.46 -0.25
CA GLU A 100 27.24 -4.53 -0.73
C GLU A 100 25.74 -4.15 -0.69
N GLY A 101 25.39 -2.93 -0.24
CA GLY A 101 24.02 -2.47 -0.12
C GLY A 101 23.16 -3.42 0.75
N GLY A 102 22.98 -3.09 2.01
CA GLY A 102 22.18 -3.83 2.95
C GLY A 102 20.93 -3.06 3.36
N TYR A 103 20.02 -3.74 4.06
CA TYR A 103 18.87 -3.11 4.69
C TYR A 103 18.85 -3.46 6.18
N ALA A 104 18.78 -2.42 7.02
CA ALA A 104 18.53 -2.57 8.45
C ALA A 104 17.04 -2.42 8.76
N TRP A 105 16.55 -3.24 9.66
CA TRP A 105 15.18 -3.12 10.16
C TRP A 105 15.04 -1.87 11.04
N VAL A 106 13.96 -1.11 10.82
CA VAL A 106 13.62 0.10 11.60
C VAL A 106 12.47 -0.20 12.54
N LYS A 107 11.29 -0.57 12.00
CA LYS A 107 10.06 -0.72 12.77
C LYS A 107 9.04 -1.64 12.09
N ASN A 108 8.14 -2.20 12.89
CA ASN A 108 6.95 -2.90 12.40
C ASN A 108 5.68 -2.09 12.70
N TYR A 109 4.69 -2.22 11.80
CA TYR A 109 3.37 -1.62 11.92
C TYR A 109 2.29 -2.69 11.66
N ASP A 110 1.19 -2.60 12.37
CA ASP A 110 0.04 -3.50 12.18
C ASP A 110 -0.75 -3.15 10.91
N PHE A 111 -0.78 -1.87 10.55
CA PHE A 111 -1.45 -1.33 9.36
C PHE A 111 -0.44 -0.59 8.48
N GLU A 112 -0.82 -0.32 7.23
CA GLU A 112 0.01 0.48 6.33
C GLU A 112 0.23 1.89 6.91
N PRO A 113 1.48 2.26 7.23
CA PRO A 113 1.79 3.57 7.80
C PRO A 113 1.66 4.68 6.76
N ALA A 114 1.36 5.90 7.21
CA ALA A 114 1.51 7.08 6.37
C ALA A 114 3.00 7.35 6.10
N TYR A 115 3.29 8.12 5.05
CA TYR A 115 4.68 8.43 4.69
C TYR A 115 5.38 9.23 5.80
N GLU A 116 4.65 10.14 6.41
CA GLU A 116 5.13 11.00 7.50
C GLU A 116 5.53 10.18 8.73
N ASP A 117 4.75 9.14 9.08
CA ASP A 117 5.08 8.25 10.20
C ASP A 117 6.36 7.46 9.92
N MET A 118 6.53 7.00 8.67
CA MET A 118 7.75 6.29 8.26
C MET A 118 8.98 7.18 8.31
N LEU A 119 8.84 8.43 7.88
CA LEU A 119 9.94 9.41 7.89
C LEU A 119 10.34 9.75 9.33
N GLU A 120 9.39 10.00 10.23
CA GLU A 120 9.65 10.26 11.65
C GLU A 120 10.40 9.09 12.29
N ASP A 121 9.95 7.84 12.06
CA ASP A 121 10.59 6.66 12.63
C ASP A 121 12.01 6.43 12.05
N TYR A 122 12.23 6.74 10.77
CA TYR A 122 13.55 6.71 10.15
C TYR A 122 14.48 7.77 10.75
N GLU A 123 14.03 9.01 10.88
CA GLU A 123 14.81 10.12 11.47
C GLU A 123 15.16 9.81 12.94
N LEU A 124 14.22 9.27 13.70
CA LEU A 124 14.44 8.86 15.08
C LEU A 124 15.50 7.75 15.19
N ALA A 125 15.42 6.73 14.32
CA ALA A 125 16.37 5.62 14.29
C ALA A 125 17.81 6.08 13.97
N ASN A 126 17.94 7.16 13.19
CA ASN A 126 19.23 7.74 12.80
C ASN A 126 19.68 8.92 13.70
N GLY A 127 18.93 9.24 14.76
CA GLY A 127 19.26 10.33 15.67
C GLY A 127 19.16 11.73 15.04
N LEU A 128 18.41 11.86 13.95
CA LEU A 128 18.21 13.11 13.22
C LEU A 128 17.17 14.00 13.90
N THR A 129 16.20 13.39 14.58
CA THR A 129 15.17 14.05 15.39
C THR A 129 15.07 13.42 16.77
N THR A 130 14.79 14.21 17.79
CA THR A 130 14.32 13.71 19.09
C THR A 130 12.82 13.59 19.03
N LYS A 131 12.26 12.46 19.49
CA LYS A 131 10.83 12.20 19.49
C LYS A 131 10.10 13.39 20.13
N SER A 132 9.34 14.14 19.33
CA SER A 132 8.41 15.13 19.84
C SER A 132 7.28 14.40 20.55
N GLU A 133 7.01 14.69 21.81
CA GLU A 133 5.90 14.09 22.58
C GLU A 133 4.53 14.53 22.03
N THR A 134 4.49 15.42 21.07
CA THR A 134 3.26 15.96 20.50
C THR A 134 3.10 15.47 19.05
N PRO A 135 2.01 14.75 18.69
CA PRO A 135 1.74 14.40 17.31
C PRO A 135 1.74 15.63 16.41
N GLY A 136 2.40 15.58 15.26
CA GLY A 136 2.61 16.76 14.38
C GLY A 136 1.33 17.50 13.97
N PHE A 137 0.17 16.80 13.92
CA PHE A 137 -1.12 17.44 13.64
C PHE A 137 -1.58 18.38 14.79
N LEU A 138 -1.22 18.08 16.04
CA LEU A 138 -1.56 18.96 17.19
C LEU A 138 -0.73 20.24 17.20
N ASN A 139 0.52 20.19 16.69
CA ASN A 139 1.33 21.39 16.49
C ASN A 139 0.74 22.27 15.40
N ALA A 140 0.26 21.70 14.29
CA ALA A 140 -0.40 22.44 13.22
C ALA A 140 -1.71 23.10 13.69
N ILE A 141 -2.49 22.43 14.56
CA ILE A 141 -3.69 23.02 15.17
C ILE A 141 -3.32 24.14 16.16
N ALA A 142 -2.29 23.94 16.96
CA ALA A 142 -1.83 24.95 17.93
C ALA A 142 -1.34 26.22 17.20
N ASP A 143 -0.62 26.09 16.11
CA ASP A 143 -0.15 27.21 15.28
C ASP A 143 -1.32 27.93 14.58
N LEU A 144 -2.34 27.20 14.13
CA LEU A 144 -3.55 27.77 13.56
C LEU A 144 -4.31 28.60 14.59
N VAL A 145 -4.50 28.08 15.80
CA VAL A 145 -5.20 28.76 16.91
C VAL A 145 -4.42 30.00 17.36
N ASN A 146 -3.10 29.90 17.48
CA ASN A 146 -2.25 31.05 17.83
C ASN A 146 -2.23 32.13 16.75
N GLY A 147 -2.33 31.73 15.47
CA GLY A 147 -2.43 32.66 14.35
C GLY A 147 -3.76 33.44 14.35
N MET A 148 -4.87 32.82 14.77
CA MET A 148 -6.19 33.45 14.84
C MET A 148 -6.33 34.41 16.03
N GLN A 149 -5.51 34.30 17.09
CA GLN A 149 -5.55 35.21 18.25
C GLN A 149 -4.74 36.48 18.05
N ARG A 150 -4.03 36.62 16.92
CA ARG A 150 -3.21 37.80 16.59
C ARG A 150 -3.85 38.73 15.57
N LEU A 151 -5.08 38.49 15.19
CA LEU A 151 -5.96 39.38 14.40
C LEU A 151 -7.01 40.01 15.29
#